data_7097a6ff86330c41ad045e9aec796d30
#
_entry.id   7097a6ff86330c41ad045e9aec796d30
#
_cell.length_a   1.000
_cell.length_b   1.000
_cell.length_c   1.000
_cell.angle_alpha   90.00
_cell.angle_beta   90.00
_cell.angle_gamma   90.00
#
_symmetry.space_group_name_H-M   'P 1'
#
loop_
_entity.id
_entity.type
_entity.pdbx_description
1 polymer ?
#
loop_
_entity_poly.entity_id
_entity_poly.type
_entity_poly.pdbx_seq_one_letter_code
_entity_poly.pdbx_strand_id
1 'polypeptide(L)'
;ELFHIDYFNHDAYLSQSGQLYGEVGAEAFGKIFTFGPTFRAEASKTRRHLTEFWMMEPEMAWMHQDESLDLQERFLSYVVGQVLEHCEYELSILGRDLDKLRPAAEGNYTRLSYDDAVKMLQEAGKDFKWGDDFGAPDEAFL
;
A
#
# COMPACT_ATOMS: atom_id res chain seq x y z
N GLU A 1 -4.11 -15.13 -9.58
CA GLU A 1 -4.25 -14.05 -10.58
C GLU A 1 -2.89 -13.62 -11.16
N LEU A 2 -2.20 -14.59 -11.77
CA LEU A 2 -0.90 -14.42 -12.39
C LEU A 2 -1.05 -14.25 -13.90
N PHE A 3 -0.22 -13.41 -14.51
CA PHE A 3 -0.02 -13.45 -15.95
C PHE A 3 0.84 -14.65 -16.31
N HIS A 4 0.26 -15.56 -17.05
CA HIS A 4 0.91 -16.76 -17.57
C HIS A 4 1.54 -16.47 -18.93
N ILE A 5 2.75 -16.95 -19.14
CA ILE A 5 3.52 -16.79 -20.38
C ILE A 5 4.07 -18.17 -20.78
N ASP A 6 3.88 -18.57 -22.03
CA ASP A 6 4.63 -19.68 -22.60
C ASP A 6 6.02 -19.17 -23.02
N TYR A 7 7.05 -19.57 -22.29
CA TYR A 7 8.43 -19.14 -22.52
C TYR A 7 9.30 -20.33 -22.89
N PHE A 8 9.57 -20.50 -24.18
CA PHE A 8 10.35 -21.62 -24.73
C PHE A 8 9.87 -22.99 -24.24
N ASN A 9 8.58 -23.28 -24.35
CA ASN A 9 7.89 -24.49 -23.88
C ASN A 9 7.94 -24.74 -22.36
N HIS A 10 8.14 -23.69 -21.59
CA HIS A 10 8.03 -23.70 -20.14
C HIS A 10 7.03 -22.64 -19.68
N ASP A 11 6.26 -22.99 -18.66
CA ASP A 11 5.40 -22.01 -18.00
C ASP A 11 6.23 -20.97 -17.25
N ALA A 12 6.00 -19.70 -17.55
CA ALA A 12 6.57 -18.57 -16.84
C ALA A 12 5.47 -17.63 -16.39
N TYR A 13 5.75 -16.84 -15.37
CA TYR A 13 4.78 -15.91 -14.80
C TYR A 13 5.43 -14.56 -14.53
N LEU A 14 4.69 -13.48 -14.79
CA LEU A 14 5.12 -12.17 -14.34
C LEU A 14 4.97 -12.06 -12.82
N SER A 15 5.96 -11.49 -12.16
CA SER A 15 5.97 -11.37 -10.70
C SER A 15 4.86 -10.47 -10.20
N GLN A 16 4.11 -10.93 -9.21
CA GLN A 16 3.06 -10.15 -8.54
C GLN A 16 3.54 -9.47 -7.25
N SER A 17 4.74 -9.78 -6.78
CA SER A 17 5.35 -9.21 -5.58
C SER A 17 6.82 -9.63 -5.49
N GLY A 18 7.64 -8.81 -4.88
CA GLY A 18 9.01 -9.14 -4.48
C GLY A 18 9.08 -9.88 -3.15
N GLN A 19 7.96 -10.00 -2.43
CA GLN A 19 7.89 -10.49 -1.05
C GLN A 19 8.49 -11.88 -0.88
N LEU A 20 8.14 -12.86 -1.73
CA LEU A 20 8.57 -14.26 -1.55
C LEU A 20 10.09 -14.42 -1.49
N TYR A 21 10.82 -13.71 -2.36
CA TYR A 21 12.28 -13.70 -2.32
C TYR A 21 12.81 -12.67 -1.31
N GLY A 22 12.06 -11.61 -1.08
CA GLY A 22 12.36 -10.59 -0.09
C GLY A 22 12.42 -11.15 1.32
N GLU A 23 11.50 -12.03 1.72
CA GLU A 23 11.50 -12.69 3.03
C GLU A 23 12.78 -13.51 3.26
N VAL A 24 13.24 -14.26 2.26
CA VAL A 24 14.53 -14.97 2.35
C VAL A 24 15.70 -14.00 2.50
N GLY A 25 15.65 -12.88 1.80
CA GLY A 25 16.63 -11.80 1.96
C GLY A 25 16.59 -11.19 3.35
N ALA A 26 15.40 -10.97 3.91
CA ALA A 26 15.23 -10.42 5.25
C ALA A 26 15.77 -11.35 6.33
N GLU A 27 15.60 -12.67 6.20
CA GLU A 27 16.23 -13.67 7.09
C GLU A 27 17.75 -13.58 7.07
N ALA A 28 18.36 -13.32 5.92
CA ALA A 28 19.80 -13.24 5.79
C ALA A 28 20.40 -11.89 6.23
N PHE A 29 19.71 -10.78 5.95
CA PHE A 29 20.23 -9.42 6.12
C PHE A 29 19.49 -8.61 7.20
N GLY A 30 18.42 -9.13 7.77
CA GLY A 30 17.61 -8.51 8.81
C GLY A 30 16.58 -7.53 8.26
N LYS A 31 16.97 -6.62 7.39
CA LYS A 31 16.08 -5.63 6.75
C LYS A 31 16.49 -5.44 5.31
N ILE A 32 15.54 -5.58 4.41
CA ILE A 32 15.71 -5.33 2.98
C ILE A 32 14.50 -4.57 2.43
N PHE A 33 14.57 -4.15 1.20
CA PHE A 33 13.40 -3.75 0.43
C PHE A 33 13.53 -4.23 -1.01
N THR A 34 12.41 -4.45 -1.66
CA THR A 34 12.33 -4.56 -3.10
C THR A 34 11.68 -3.30 -3.68
N PHE A 35 12.10 -2.90 -4.87
CA PHE A 35 11.49 -1.79 -5.62
C PHE A 35 11.54 -2.13 -7.09
N GLY A 36 10.39 -2.44 -7.67
CA GLY A 36 10.35 -2.90 -9.05
C GLY A 36 8.93 -3.03 -9.61
N PRO A 37 8.84 -3.40 -10.90
CA PRO A 37 7.56 -3.61 -11.56
C PRO A 37 6.86 -4.84 -11.01
N THR A 38 5.57 -4.70 -10.78
CA THR A 38 4.67 -5.71 -10.23
C THR A 38 3.48 -5.86 -11.16
N PHE A 39 3.05 -7.10 -11.37
CA PHE A 39 2.00 -7.43 -12.33
C PHE A 39 0.90 -8.26 -11.64
N ARG A 40 -0.34 -7.78 -11.72
CA ARG A 40 -1.50 -8.48 -11.15
C ARG A 40 -2.63 -8.58 -12.17
N ALA A 41 -2.98 -9.82 -12.54
CA ALA A 41 -4.04 -10.12 -13.52
C ALA A 41 -5.42 -10.10 -12.85
N GLU A 42 -5.72 -9.04 -12.13
CA GLU A 42 -7.00 -8.90 -11.42
C GLU A 42 -8.06 -8.30 -12.33
N ALA A 43 -9.25 -8.91 -12.34
CA ALA A 43 -10.41 -8.41 -13.09
C ALA A 43 -11.09 -7.23 -12.38
N SER A 44 -10.31 -6.32 -11.82
CA SER A 44 -10.82 -5.16 -11.07
C SER A 44 -10.81 -3.89 -11.94
N LYS A 45 -11.90 -3.12 -11.92
CA LYS A 45 -12.07 -1.86 -12.66
C LYS A 45 -12.25 -0.68 -11.69
N THR A 46 -11.42 -0.58 -10.68
CA THR A 46 -11.45 0.56 -9.75
C THR A 46 -10.39 1.60 -10.13
N ARG A 47 -10.51 2.81 -9.60
CA ARG A 47 -9.51 3.87 -9.79
C ARG A 47 -8.16 3.57 -9.14
N ARG A 48 -8.08 2.55 -8.28
CA ARG A 48 -6.90 2.19 -7.49
C ARG A 48 -6.19 0.94 -8.00
N HIS A 49 -6.74 0.23 -9.02
CA HIS A 49 -6.17 -1.00 -9.54
C HIS A 49 -5.54 -0.78 -10.91
N LEU A 50 -4.27 -1.07 -11.00
CA LEU A 50 -3.50 -1.16 -12.24
C LEU A 50 -3.00 -2.59 -12.41
N THR A 51 -2.88 -3.06 -13.64
CA THR A 51 -2.33 -4.39 -13.94
C THR A 51 -0.81 -4.43 -13.90
N GLU A 52 -0.17 -3.29 -14.06
CA GLU A 52 1.28 -3.08 -13.92
C GLU A 52 1.53 -1.82 -13.11
N PHE A 53 2.36 -1.90 -12.10
CA PHE A 53 2.75 -0.77 -11.26
C PHE A 53 4.08 -1.05 -10.57
N TRP A 54 4.75 -0.01 -10.14
CA TRP A 54 5.95 -0.12 -9.31
C TRP A 54 5.57 -0.20 -7.85
N MET A 55 6.17 -1.14 -7.14
CA MET A 55 5.89 -1.35 -5.72
C MET A 55 7.17 -1.30 -4.89
N MET A 56 7.09 -0.58 -3.78
CA MET A 56 8.11 -0.54 -2.73
C MET A 56 7.68 -1.49 -1.62
N GLU A 57 8.44 -2.52 -1.39
CA GLU A 57 8.10 -3.59 -0.45
C GLU A 57 9.25 -3.76 0.55
N PRO A 58 9.22 -3.09 1.70
CA PRO A 58 10.19 -3.34 2.78
C PRO A 58 9.85 -4.63 3.52
N GLU A 59 10.86 -5.47 3.71
CA GLU A 59 10.79 -6.71 4.47
C GLU A 59 11.76 -6.65 5.65
N MET A 60 11.23 -6.88 6.85
CA MET A 60 12.00 -6.69 8.08
C MET A 60 11.78 -7.86 9.02
N ALA A 61 12.80 -8.72 9.12
CA ALA A 61 12.80 -9.81 10.09
C ALA A 61 12.72 -9.26 11.52
N TRP A 62 11.98 -9.94 12.38
CA TRP A 62 11.80 -9.64 13.81
C TRP A 62 11.18 -8.27 14.14
N MET A 63 10.62 -7.58 13.17
CA MET A 63 9.87 -6.35 13.41
C MET A 63 8.42 -6.69 13.80
N HIS A 64 7.95 -6.13 14.90
CA HIS A 64 6.58 -6.28 15.35
C HIS A 64 5.66 -5.20 14.75
N GLN A 65 4.36 -5.37 14.91
CA GLN A 65 3.35 -4.52 14.28
C GLN A 65 3.52 -3.03 14.62
N ASP A 66 3.74 -2.68 15.88
CA ASP A 66 3.87 -1.29 16.30
C ASP A 66 5.10 -0.61 15.65
N GLU A 67 6.21 -1.31 15.57
CA GLU A 67 7.43 -0.83 14.92
C GLU A 67 7.22 -0.68 13.40
N SER A 68 6.45 -1.59 12.80
CA SER A 68 6.06 -1.50 11.39
C SER A 68 5.15 -0.29 11.13
N LEU A 69 4.19 -0.02 12.00
CA LEU A 69 3.34 1.18 11.91
C LEU A 69 4.17 2.47 12.03
N ASP A 70 5.11 2.52 12.98
CA ASP A 70 6.03 3.66 13.13
C ASP A 70 6.86 3.90 11.86
N LEU A 71 7.31 2.82 11.21
CA LEU A 71 8.05 2.92 9.96
C LEU A 71 7.16 3.41 8.82
N GLN A 72 5.94 2.88 8.69
CA GLN A 72 4.99 3.28 7.66
C GLN A 72 4.63 4.76 7.77
N GLU A 73 4.33 5.26 8.96
CA GLU A 73 4.05 6.67 9.20
C GLU A 73 5.21 7.57 8.77
N ARG A 74 6.44 7.23 9.21
CA ARG A 74 7.64 8.00 8.82
C ARG A 74 7.92 7.94 7.33
N PHE A 75 7.71 6.78 6.70
CA PHE A 75 7.92 6.60 5.27
C PHE A 75 6.93 7.45 4.47
N LEU A 76 5.64 7.39 4.81
CA LEU A 76 4.61 8.18 4.14
C LEU A 76 4.84 9.69 4.35
N SER A 77 5.16 10.12 5.56
CA SER A 77 5.47 11.53 5.83
C SER A 77 6.66 12.02 5.01
N TYR A 78 7.71 11.21 4.91
CA TYR A 78 8.88 11.54 4.11
C TYR A 78 8.52 11.66 2.62
N VAL A 79 7.85 10.67 2.05
CA VAL A 79 7.49 10.66 0.62
C VAL A 79 6.56 11.82 0.29
N VAL A 80 5.51 12.05 1.08
CA VAL A 80 4.57 13.15 0.85
C VAL A 80 5.27 14.50 1.01
N GLY A 81 6.15 14.63 2.01
CA GLY A 81 6.96 15.84 2.20
C GLY A 81 7.84 16.13 0.99
N GLN A 82 8.53 15.12 0.44
CA GLN A 82 9.36 15.27 -0.76
C GLN A 82 8.53 15.65 -2.00
N VAL A 83 7.33 15.08 -2.15
CA VAL A 83 6.43 15.42 -3.24
C VAL A 83 5.92 16.85 -3.12
N LEU A 84 5.58 17.30 -1.92
CA LEU A 84 5.16 18.69 -1.69
C LEU A 84 6.29 19.69 -1.95
N GLU A 85 7.54 19.33 -1.62
CA GLU A 85 8.70 20.20 -1.81
C GLU A 85 9.15 20.29 -3.27
N HIS A 86 9.10 19.18 -4.01
CA HIS A 86 9.76 19.08 -5.32
C HIS A 86 8.81 18.96 -6.51
N CYS A 87 7.51 18.68 -6.29
CA CYS A 87 6.53 18.41 -7.35
C CYS A 87 5.32 19.36 -7.31
N GLU A 88 5.49 20.59 -6.81
CA GLU A 88 4.39 21.56 -6.71
C GLU A 88 3.76 21.89 -8.08
N TYR A 89 4.60 21.99 -9.11
CA TYR A 89 4.14 22.26 -10.47
C TYR A 89 3.27 21.12 -11.01
N GLU A 90 3.71 19.86 -10.87
CA GLU A 90 2.97 18.67 -11.31
C GLU A 90 1.66 18.52 -10.53
N LEU A 91 1.70 18.76 -9.24
CA LEU A 91 0.49 18.72 -8.40
C LEU A 91 -0.53 19.79 -8.82
N SER A 92 -0.05 20.97 -9.24
CA SER A 92 -0.92 22.05 -9.75
C SER A 92 -1.61 21.67 -11.05
N ILE A 93 -0.89 21.03 -11.99
CA ILE A 93 -1.46 20.52 -13.25
C ILE A 93 -2.54 19.47 -12.98
N LEU A 94 -2.29 18.61 -11.99
CA LEU A 94 -3.25 17.58 -11.57
C LEU A 94 -4.44 18.13 -10.77
N GLY A 95 -4.43 19.44 -10.48
CA GLY A 95 -5.47 20.10 -9.66
C GLY A 95 -5.53 19.57 -8.24
N ARG A 96 -4.39 19.10 -7.69
CA ARG A 96 -4.33 18.54 -6.35
C ARG A 96 -4.36 19.63 -5.30
N ASP A 97 -5.26 19.49 -4.35
CA ASP A 97 -5.33 20.34 -3.15
C ASP A 97 -4.16 19.98 -2.21
N LEU A 98 -3.21 20.89 -2.09
CA LEU A 98 -1.98 20.67 -1.30
C LEU A 98 -2.27 20.65 0.21
N ASP A 99 -3.28 21.39 0.66
CA ASP A 99 -3.62 21.45 2.09
C ASP A 99 -4.14 20.09 2.62
N LYS A 100 -4.67 19.26 1.73
CA LYS A 100 -5.05 17.87 2.06
C LYS A 100 -3.86 16.92 2.20
N LEU A 101 -2.70 17.28 1.66
CA LEU A 101 -1.49 16.47 1.75
C LEU A 101 -0.61 16.86 2.96
N ARG A 102 -0.68 18.10 3.41
CA ARG A 102 0.16 18.62 4.50
C ARG A 102 0.07 17.79 5.78
N PRO A 103 -1.12 17.39 6.28
CA PRO A 103 -1.22 16.58 7.50
C PRO A 103 -0.43 15.28 7.43
N ALA A 104 -0.41 14.62 6.26
CA ALA A 104 0.38 13.40 6.05
C ALA A 104 1.89 13.69 6.07
N ALA A 105 2.36 14.80 5.48
CA ALA A 105 3.76 15.22 5.55
C ALA A 105 4.20 15.56 6.99
N GLU A 106 3.28 16.07 7.81
CA GLU A 106 3.52 16.43 9.21
C GLU A 106 3.44 15.23 10.16
N GLY A 107 3.08 14.05 9.67
CA GLY A 107 2.97 12.85 10.49
C GLY A 107 1.67 12.76 11.30
N ASN A 108 0.64 13.46 10.90
CA ASN A 108 -0.66 13.45 11.57
C ASN A 108 -1.50 12.25 11.13
N TYR A 109 -1.15 11.06 11.64
CA TYR A 109 -1.86 9.81 11.38
C TYR A 109 -2.67 9.36 12.59
N THR A 110 -3.83 8.78 12.34
CA THR A 110 -4.64 8.11 13.34
C THR A 110 -4.46 6.61 13.19
N ARG A 111 -4.13 5.92 14.30
CA ARG A 111 -4.12 4.47 14.35
C ARG A 111 -5.48 3.98 14.80
N LEU A 112 -6.09 3.13 14.00
CA LEU A 112 -7.39 2.54 14.24
C LEU A 112 -7.24 1.02 14.24
N SER A 113 -7.75 0.35 15.27
CA SER A 113 -7.79 -1.10 15.28
C SER A 113 -8.87 -1.62 14.33
N TYR A 114 -8.71 -2.85 13.83
CA TYR A 114 -9.72 -3.48 13.00
C TYR A 114 -11.08 -3.56 13.73
N ASP A 115 -11.07 -3.94 15.01
CA ASP A 115 -12.30 -4.04 15.81
C ASP A 115 -13.02 -2.70 15.94
N ASP A 116 -12.28 -1.61 16.16
CA ASP A 116 -12.87 -0.28 16.26
C ASP A 116 -13.39 0.19 14.89
N ALA A 117 -12.67 -0.09 13.81
CA ALA A 117 -13.11 0.22 12.44
C ALA A 117 -14.43 -0.51 12.11
N VAL A 118 -14.52 -1.81 12.40
CA VAL A 118 -15.75 -2.60 12.23
C VAL A 118 -16.91 -1.99 13.02
N LYS A 119 -16.66 -1.65 14.28
CA LYS A 119 -17.68 -1.03 15.14
C LYS A 119 -18.16 0.31 14.57
N MET A 120 -17.26 1.17 14.12
CA MET A 120 -17.61 2.45 13.51
C MET A 120 -18.49 2.27 12.26
N LEU A 121 -18.15 1.30 11.40
CA LEU A 121 -18.95 0.99 10.19
C LEU A 121 -20.35 0.49 10.56
N GLN A 122 -20.47 -0.40 11.52
CA GLN A 122 -21.75 -0.94 11.99
C GLN A 122 -22.61 0.14 12.67
N GLU A 123 -22.04 0.99 13.49
CA GLU A 123 -22.73 2.11 14.12
C GLU A 123 -23.22 3.15 13.10
N ALA A 124 -22.52 3.28 11.96
CA ALA A 124 -22.95 4.08 10.82
C ALA A 124 -24.03 3.41 9.95
N GLY A 125 -24.49 2.22 10.33
CA GLY A 125 -25.53 1.47 9.62
C GLY A 125 -25.06 0.76 8.36
N LYS A 126 -23.75 0.56 8.18
CA LYS A 126 -23.21 -0.23 7.06
C LYS A 126 -23.35 -1.73 7.36
N ASP A 127 -23.70 -2.50 6.33
CA ASP A 127 -23.76 -3.98 6.42
C ASP A 127 -22.34 -4.54 6.31
N PHE A 128 -21.58 -4.38 7.39
CA PHE A 128 -20.20 -4.87 7.48
C PHE A 128 -20.10 -5.91 8.59
N LYS A 129 -19.49 -7.06 8.29
CA LYS A 129 -19.32 -8.17 9.24
C LYS A 129 -17.87 -8.24 9.70
N TRP A 130 -17.68 -8.61 10.95
CA TRP A 130 -16.36 -8.87 11.46
C TRP A 130 -15.73 -10.06 10.68
N GLY A 131 -14.52 -9.87 10.19
CA GLY A 131 -13.82 -10.80 9.33
C GLY A 131 -13.86 -10.44 7.83
N ASP A 132 -14.74 -9.49 7.43
CA ASP A 132 -14.76 -8.98 6.07
C ASP A 132 -13.58 -8.04 5.80
N ASP A 133 -13.20 -7.91 4.54
CA ASP A 133 -12.19 -6.98 4.08
C ASP A 133 -12.81 -5.61 3.76
N PHE A 134 -12.08 -4.52 4.02
CA PHE A 134 -12.57 -3.17 3.73
C PHE A 134 -12.54 -2.90 2.23
N GLY A 135 -13.67 -2.46 1.69
CA GLY A 135 -13.74 -1.91 0.36
C GLY A 135 -13.44 -0.41 0.32
N ALA A 136 -13.21 0.14 -0.88
CA ALA A 136 -12.95 1.57 -1.06
C ALA A 136 -14.01 2.52 -0.43
N PRO A 137 -15.33 2.18 -0.39
CA PRO A 137 -16.34 2.97 0.31
C PRO A 137 -16.20 2.93 1.84
N ASP A 138 -15.65 1.85 2.40
CA ASP A 138 -15.44 1.68 3.84
C ASP A 138 -14.22 2.44 4.29
N GLU A 139 -13.11 2.31 3.55
CA GLU A 139 -11.89 3.10 3.76
C GLU A 139 -12.12 4.61 3.64
N ALA A 140 -13.00 5.03 2.73
CA ALA A 140 -13.32 6.45 2.56
C ALA A 140 -14.21 7.01 3.70
N PHE A 141 -14.90 6.14 4.42
CA PHE A 141 -15.72 6.49 5.59
C PHE A 141 -14.85 6.59 6.84
N LEU A 142 -13.94 5.63 7.05
CA LEU A 142 -13.01 5.59 8.17
C LEU A 142 -11.98 6.71 8.10
#